data_780289e8d6341b3dcaab698c56b82090
#
_entry.id   780289e8d6341b3dcaab698c56b82090
#
_cell.length_a   1.000
_cell.length_b   1.000
_cell.length_c   1.000
_cell.angle_alpha   90.00
_cell.angle_beta   90.00
_cell.angle_gamma   90.00
#
_symmetry.space_group_name_H-M   'P 1'
#
loop_
_entity.id
_entity.type
_entity.pdbx_description
1 polymer ?
#
loop_
_entity_poly.entity_id
_entity_poly.type
_entity_poly.pdbx_seq_one_letter_code
_entity_poly.pdbx_strand_id
1 'polypeptide(L)'
;MGFADLLFELGVPYNSREGIALAERVMGFVQEEGHKASAELAKERGPFPAYPASTYAKAKKGPYRNATVTTIAPTGTLSIIAGCSSGVEPLFALCFTRNILDGERLVEVNPYFEAALAATGLAGHELMDSVVAKGSIQDMDFLPAKLRKVFVTAMDIEPVWHLRMQAAFQRHTDNAVSKTVNLSNTATEQDIFDIYWLAYKEGCKGVTVYRDGCKSIQVLATGEGQKKMDGEPAAPSGQVAVQTGRAQAAVRKRPDIVQGFTQKVQTGLGAMYLTVNEVGGEPFEVFATIGKSGRSITAKAEAIGRLVSLALRSGVHVRDVVAQIKGIGGEHPVFRGKGLLLSIPDAIAWVLEKRYLKDERIGEVNDLEAQRCPECNEPLVCQEGCLICPACGFSRCG
;
A
#
# COMPACT_ATOMS: atom_id res chain seq x y z
N MET A 1 14.87 -6.94 7.28
CA MET A 1 13.78 -6.79 8.28
C MET A 1 14.39 -6.85 9.68
N GLY A 2 13.68 -6.38 10.71
CA GLY A 2 14.10 -6.50 12.10
C GLY A 2 15.10 -5.43 12.58
N PHE A 3 15.32 -4.35 11.82
CA PHE A 3 16.29 -3.35 12.24
C PHE A 3 15.85 -2.54 13.47
N ALA A 4 14.56 -2.19 13.56
CA ALA A 4 14.04 -1.52 14.75
C ALA A 4 14.11 -2.43 15.99
N ASP A 5 13.83 -3.72 15.83
CA ASP A 5 13.94 -4.70 16.91
C ASP A 5 15.38 -4.84 17.39
N LEU A 6 16.36 -4.89 16.46
CA LEU A 6 17.79 -4.90 16.78
C LEU A 6 18.18 -3.67 17.62
N LEU A 7 17.67 -2.49 17.28
CA LEU A 7 17.92 -1.27 18.03
C LEU A 7 17.35 -1.35 19.46
N PHE A 8 16.14 -1.91 19.61
CA PHE A 8 15.52 -2.11 20.92
C PHE A 8 16.33 -3.07 21.79
N GLU A 9 16.77 -4.20 21.25
CA GLU A 9 17.62 -5.16 21.96
C GLU A 9 18.94 -4.53 22.44
N LEU A 10 19.55 -3.71 21.59
CA LEU A 10 20.80 -3.01 21.93
C LEU A 10 20.58 -1.79 22.82
N GLY A 11 19.32 -1.37 23.05
CA GLY A 11 18.99 -0.16 23.82
C GLY A 11 19.43 1.13 23.13
N VAL A 12 19.47 1.14 21.78
CA VAL A 12 19.90 2.26 20.94
C VAL A 12 18.68 2.98 20.36
N PRO A 13 18.53 4.30 20.57
CA PRO A 13 17.43 5.05 19.97
C PRO A 13 17.55 5.10 18.45
N TYR A 14 16.42 4.90 17.75
CA TYR A 14 16.36 4.98 16.29
C TYR A 14 16.78 6.36 15.76
N ASN A 15 16.32 7.43 16.40
CA ASN A 15 16.60 8.82 16.08
C ASN A 15 17.87 9.35 16.78
N SER A 16 18.97 8.61 16.66
CA SER A 16 20.25 8.95 17.27
C SER A 16 21.42 8.79 16.29
N ARG A 17 22.53 9.47 16.58
CA ARG A 17 23.77 9.28 15.82
C ARG A 17 24.31 7.86 15.94
N GLU A 18 24.11 7.22 17.07
CA GLU A 18 24.50 5.83 17.32
C GLU A 18 23.66 4.86 16.46
N GLY A 19 22.35 5.07 16.39
CA GLY A 19 21.45 4.29 15.51
C GLY A 19 21.83 4.41 14.05
N ILE A 20 22.15 5.61 13.57
CA ILE A 20 22.63 5.84 12.20
C ILE A 20 23.97 5.13 11.96
N ALA A 21 24.95 5.26 12.86
CA ALA A 21 26.23 4.59 12.72
C ALA A 21 26.10 3.05 12.75
N LEU A 22 25.17 2.51 13.52
CA LEU A 22 24.87 1.08 13.52
C LEU A 22 24.26 0.64 12.18
N ALA A 23 23.35 1.42 11.61
CA ALA A 23 22.77 1.15 10.28
C ALA A 23 23.86 1.07 9.20
N GLU A 24 24.76 2.04 9.15
CA GLU A 24 25.90 2.05 8.22
C GLU A 24 26.80 0.82 8.41
N ARG A 25 27.12 0.48 9.64
CA ARG A 25 27.99 -0.66 9.96
C ARG A 25 27.34 -1.99 9.54
N VAL A 26 26.07 -2.19 9.87
CA VAL A 26 25.34 -3.42 9.52
C VAL A 26 25.20 -3.56 8.02
N MET A 27 24.73 -2.50 7.34
CA MET A 27 24.48 -2.58 5.91
C MET A 27 25.80 -2.58 5.11
N GLY A 28 26.81 -1.87 5.58
CA GLY A 28 28.16 -1.91 5.00
C GLY A 28 28.73 -3.32 5.01
N PHE A 29 28.62 -4.03 6.13
CA PHE A 29 29.03 -5.43 6.22
C PHE A 29 28.26 -6.32 5.23
N VAL A 30 26.92 -6.21 5.16
CA VAL A 30 26.09 -7.00 4.25
C VAL A 30 26.47 -6.73 2.79
N GLN A 31 26.71 -5.48 2.42
CA GLN A 31 27.10 -5.10 1.06
C GLN A 31 28.50 -5.64 0.72
N GLU A 32 29.47 -5.51 1.63
CA GLU A 32 30.82 -5.98 1.43
C GLU A 32 30.87 -7.50 1.22
N GLU A 33 30.22 -8.26 2.08
CA GLU A 33 30.17 -9.71 1.97
C GLU A 33 29.38 -10.16 0.71
N GLY A 34 28.28 -9.46 0.37
CA GLY A 34 27.54 -9.70 -0.86
C GLY A 34 28.38 -9.46 -2.12
N HIS A 35 29.19 -8.41 -2.15
CA HIS A 35 30.11 -8.14 -3.26
C HIS A 35 31.26 -9.16 -3.33
N LYS A 36 31.81 -9.59 -2.19
CA LYS A 36 32.82 -10.67 -2.14
C LYS A 36 32.25 -11.96 -2.74
N ALA A 37 31.08 -12.38 -2.28
CA ALA A 37 30.41 -13.56 -2.82
C ALA A 37 30.11 -13.44 -4.33
N SER A 38 29.67 -12.26 -4.80
CA SER A 38 29.45 -12.00 -6.21
C SER A 38 30.74 -12.05 -7.04
N ALA A 39 31.88 -11.65 -6.48
CA ALA A 39 33.18 -11.77 -7.13
C ALA A 39 33.64 -13.23 -7.23
N GLU A 40 33.44 -14.02 -6.19
CA GLU A 40 33.74 -15.48 -6.25
C GLU A 40 32.87 -16.18 -7.31
N LEU A 41 31.56 -15.91 -7.32
CA LEU A 41 30.68 -16.43 -8.36
C LEU A 41 31.06 -16.00 -9.77
N ALA A 42 31.65 -14.81 -9.94
CA ALA A 42 32.12 -14.35 -11.23
C ALA A 42 33.32 -15.16 -11.75
N LYS A 43 34.16 -15.72 -10.88
CA LYS A 43 35.26 -16.62 -11.26
C LYS A 43 34.74 -17.94 -11.87
N GLU A 44 33.63 -18.44 -11.30
CA GLU A 44 33.02 -19.70 -11.74
C GLU A 44 32.12 -19.53 -12.97
N ARG A 45 31.31 -18.47 -13.03
CA ARG A 45 30.21 -18.32 -13.98
C ARG A 45 30.37 -17.12 -14.93
N GLY A 46 31.49 -16.42 -14.87
CA GLY A 46 31.72 -15.17 -15.58
C GLY A 46 30.98 -13.99 -14.95
N PRO A 47 31.41 -12.77 -15.26
CA PRO A 47 30.76 -11.55 -14.80
C PRO A 47 29.40 -11.34 -15.48
N PHE A 48 28.59 -10.40 -14.94
CA PHE A 48 27.36 -9.99 -15.62
C PHE A 48 27.67 -9.36 -17.00
N PRO A 49 26.82 -9.55 -18.03
CA PRO A 49 27.15 -9.19 -19.41
C PRO A 49 27.56 -7.74 -19.64
N ALA A 50 26.93 -6.80 -18.93
CA ALA A 50 27.22 -5.37 -19.05
C ALA A 50 28.42 -4.90 -18.17
N TYR A 51 29.12 -5.81 -17.49
CA TYR A 51 30.24 -5.45 -16.60
C TYR A 51 31.28 -4.55 -17.26
N PRO A 52 31.75 -4.80 -18.52
CA PRO A 52 32.78 -3.96 -19.14
C PRO A 52 32.39 -2.47 -19.28
N ALA A 53 31.09 -2.20 -19.45
CA ALA A 53 30.55 -0.84 -19.56
C ALA A 53 30.13 -0.23 -18.22
N SER A 54 30.18 -0.99 -17.14
CA SER A 54 29.67 -0.60 -15.82
C SER A 54 30.56 0.41 -15.10
N THR A 55 29.98 1.07 -14.09
CA THR A 55 30.74 1.91 -13.16
C THR A 55 31.75 1.10 -12.35
N TYR A 56 31.49 -0.18 -12.09
CA TYR A 56 32.42 -1.06 -11.40
C TYR A 56 33.71 -1.26 -12.20
N ALA A 57 33.60 -1.56 -13.49
CA ALA A 57 34.78 -1.70 -14.36
C ALA A 57 35.57 -0.40 -14.46
N LYS A 58 34.88 0.75 -14.61
CA LYS A 58 35.50 2.08 -14.62
C LYS A 58 36.25 2.37 -13.31
N ALA A 59 35.68 1.96 -12.19
CA ALA A 59 36.27 2.13 -10.85
C ALA A 59 37.29 1.03 -10.49
N LYS A 60 37.59 0.09 -11.41
CA LYS A 60 38.47 -1.08 -11.20
C LYS A 60 38.03 -1.98 -10.04
N LYS A 61 36.71 -2.10 -9.82
CA LYS A 61 36.09 -2.97 -8.82
C LYS A 61 35.51 -4.22 -9.49
N GLY A 62 35.60 -5.38 -8.84
CA GLY A 62 35.15 -6.67 -9.39
C GLY A 62 36.25 -7.38 -10.18
N PRO A 63 35.93 -8.31 -11.12
CA PRO A 63 34.60 -8.49 -11.73
C PRO A 63 33.56 -9.10 -10.80
N TYR A 64 32.28 -8.75 -11.02
CA TYR A 64 31.13 -9.26 -10.23
C TYR A 64 30.18 -10.08 -11.11
N ARG A 65 29.60 -11.14 -10.53
CA ARG A 65 28.57 -11.95 -11.20
C ARG A 65 27.24 -11.19 -11.31
N ASN A 66 26.89 -10.40 -10.31
CA ASN A 66 25.63 -9.69 -10.19
C ASN A 66 25.86 -8.20 -10.39
N ALA A 67 25.01 -7.56 -11.15
CA ALA A 67 25.05 -6.09 -11.33
C ALA A 67 24.72 -5.33 -10.05
N THR A 68 23.87 -5.92 -9.20
CA THR A 68 23.53 -5.44 -7.85
C THR A 68 23.34 -6.62 -6.91
N VAL A 69 23.68 -6.47 -5.64
CA VAL A 69 23.57 -7.52 -4.63
C VAL A 69 22.69 -7.13 -3.44
N THR A 70 22.40 -5.83 -3.27
CA THR A 70 21.66 -5.34 -2.11
C THR A 70 20.50 -4.44 -2.51
N THR A 71 19.38 -4.60 -1.79
CA THR A 71 18.18 -3.77 -1.87
C THR A 71 17.45 -3.74 -0.54
N ILE A 72 16.75 -2.67 -0.23
CA ILE A 72 15.85 -2.61 0.93
C ILE A 72 14.42 -2.52 0.40
N ALA A 73 13.69 -3.63 0.53
CA ALA A 73 12.29 -3.74 0.15
C ALA A 73 11.34 -3.37 1.32
N PRO A 74 10.06 -3.05 1.08
CA PRO A 74 9.10 -2.70 2.13
C PRO A 74 8.88 -3.82 3.16
N THR A 75 8.82 -5.07 2.73
CA THR A 75 8.67 -6.29 3.54
C THR A 75 7.47 -6.31 4.51
N GLY A 76 6.38 -5.56 4.23
CA GLY A 76 5.23 -5.45 5.13
C GLY A 76 4.63 -6.81 5.53
N THR A 77 4.26 -7.64 4.55
CA THR A 77 3.71 -8.98 4.82
C THR A 77 4.76 -9.96 5.35
N LEU A 78 5.99 -9.89 4.82
CA LEU A 78 7.08 -10.78 5.24
C LEU A 78 7.46 -10.54 6.70
N SER A 79 7.44 -9.31 7.18
CA SER A 79 7.74 -8.98 8.58
C SER A 79 6.69 -9.55 9.55
N ILE A 80 5.41 -9.55 9.15
CA ILE A 80 4.34 -10.18 9.93
C ILE A 80 4.58 -11.69 10.06
N ILE A 81 4.92 -12.37 8.94
CA ILE A 81 5.21 -13.81 8.93
C ILE A 81 6.45 -14.13 9.79
N ALA A 82 7.46 -13.28 9.73
CA ALA A 82 8.71 -13.46 10.46
C ALA A 82 8.64 -12.99 11.93
N GLY A 83 7.56 -12.32 12.34
CA GLY A 83 7.41 -11.78 13.71
C GLY A 83 8.45 -10.71 14.04
N CYS A 84 8.80 -9.82 13.09
CA CYS A 84 9.80 -8.78 13.30
C CYS A 84 9.39 -7.46 12.65
N SER A 85 10.10 -6.38 12.95
CA SER A 85 9.88 -5.06 12.36
C SER A 85 10.11 -5.04 10.86
N SER A 86 9.35 -4.21 10.14
CA SER A 86 9.34 -4.16 8.67
C SER A 86 10.54 -3.38 8.13
N GLY A 87 11.30 -4.01 7.24
CA GLY A 87 12.43 -3.38 6.55
C GLY A 87 13.42 -2.70 7.50
N VAL A 88 13.63 -1.42 7.24
CA VAL A 88 14.41 -0.51 8.07
C VAL A 88 13.55 0.60 8.69
N GLU A 89 12.24 0.40 8.69
CA GLU A 89 11.28 1.33 9.29
C GLU A 89 11.35 1.28 10.82
N PRO A 90 11.09 2.39 11.53
CA PRO A 90 10.78 2.33 12.95
C PRO A 90 9.42 1.67 13.15
N LEU A 91 9.09 1.25 14.36
CA LEU A 91 7.74 0.76 14.64
C LEU A 91 6.71 1.88 14.45
N PHE A 92 5.57 1.52 13.91
CA PHE A 92 4.44 2.45 13.80
C PHE A 92 3.78 2.71 15.16
N ALA A 93 3.63 1.67 15.97
CA ALA A 93 3.12 1.72 17.34
C ALA A 93 3.74 0.61 18.17
N LEU A 94 3.84 0.82 19.49
CA LEU A 94 4.37 -0.17 20.44
C LEU A 94 3.35 -1.26 20.75
N CYS A 95 2.07 -0.94 20.60
CA CYS A 95 0.95 -1.85 20.79
C CYS A 95 -0.03 -1.73 19.62
N PHE A 96 -0.59 -2.83 19.16
CA PHE A 96 -1.58 -2.89 18.09
C PHE A 96 -2.86 -3.53 18.60
N THR A 97 -3.99 -3.01 18.20
CA THR A 97 -5.27 -3.71 18.38
C THR A 97 -5.61 -4.45 17.10
N ARG A 98 -5.66 -5.77 17.16
CA ARG A 98 -6.14 -6.60 16.06
C ARG A 98 -7.58 -7.00 16.32
N ASN A 99 -8.48 -6.64 15.41
CA ASN A 99 -9.85 -7.12 15.44
C ASN A 99 -9.87 -8.56 14.91
N ILE A 100 -10.27 -9.52 15.75
CA ILE A 100 -10.45 -10.92 15.40
C ILE A 100 -11.91 -11.15 14.97
N LEU A 101 -12.14 -12.33 14.36
CA LEU A 101 -13.49 -12.81 14.05
C LEU A 101 -14.33 -12.79 15.34
N ASP A 102 -15.59 -12.34 15.26
CA ASP A 102 -16.56 -12.18 16.35
C ASP A 102 -16.47 -10.88 17.18
N GLY A 103 -15.69 -9.87 16.70
CA GLY A 103 -15.64 -8.54 17.33
C GLY A 103 -14.76 -8.47 18.59
N GLU A 104 -14.05 -9.52 18.93
CA GLU A 104 -13.04 -9.47 19.98
C GLU A 104 -11.80 -8.69 19.54
N ARG A 105 -11.25 -7.91 20.48
CA ARG A 105 -10.04 -7.11 20.28
C ARG A 105 -8.86 -7.79 20.96
N LEU A 106 -7.89 -8.24 20.18
CA LEU A 106 -6.62 -8.72 20.69
C LEU A 106 -5.61 -7.56 20.69
N VAL A 107 -5.03 -7.28 21.86
CA VAL A 107 -3.92 -6.33 21.98
C VAL A 107 -2.62 -7.09 21.78
N GLU A 108 -1.90 -6.78 20.73
CA GLU A 108 -0.53 -7.27 20.50
C GLU A 108 0.46 -6.20 20.94
N VAL A 109 1.35 -6.55 21.86
CA VAL A 109 2.41 -5.68 22.36
C VAL A 109 3.74 -6.08 21.75
N ASN A 110 4.58 -5.10 21.41
CA ASN A 110 5.93 -5.41 20.95
C ASN A 110 6.70 -6.14 22.08
N PRO A 111 7.27 -7.33 21.83
CA PRO A 111 7.85 -8.17 22.87
C PRO A 111 9.08 -7.53 23.56
N TYR A 112 9.86 -6.74 22.83
CA TYR A 112 11.02 -6.03 23.38
C TYR A 112 10.57 -4.91 24.32
N PHE A 113 9.49 -4.21 23.97
CA PHE A 113 8.91 -3.19 24.84
C PHE A 113 8.32 -3.80 26.11
N GLU A 114 7.58 -4.89 25.97
CA GLU A 114 7.00 -5.63 27.10
C GLU A 114 8.08 -6.09 28.08
N ALA A 115 9.13 -6.72 27.57
CA ALA A 115 10.27 -7.17 28.38
C ALA A 115 10.99 -5.99 29.09
N ALA A 116 11.22 -4.88 28.36
CA ALA A 116 11.86 -3.70 28.92
C ALA A 116 11.00 -3.03 30.00
N LEU A 117 9.67 -2.99 29.79
CA LEU A 117 8.72 -2.46 30.77
C LEU A 117 8.66 -3.33 32.02
N ALA A 118 8.60 -4.66 31.87
CA ALA A 118 8.62 -5.61 32.98
C ALA A 118 9.87 -5.43 33.85
N ALA A 119 11.03 -5.17 33.25
CA ALA A 119 12.27 -4.93 33.96
C ALA A 119 12.25 -3.64 34.82
N THR A 120 11.33 -2.70 34.56
CA THR A 120 11.16 -1.49 35.41
C THR A 120 10.26 -1.70 36.60
N GLY A 121 9.53 -2.82 36.68
CA GLY A 121 8.51 -3.07 37.72
C GLY A 121 7.25 -2.24 37.55
N LEU A 122 7.08 -1.51 36.45
CA LEU A 122 5.94 -0.63 36.16
C LEU A 122 4.87 -1.28 35.27
N ALA A 123 5.01 -2.57 34.96
CA ALA A 123 4.05 -3.28 34.15
C ALA A 123 2.68 -3.39 34.84
N GLY A 124 1.62 -2.89 34.21
CA GLY A 124 0.25 -2.94 34.71
C GLY A 124 -0.77 -2.75 33.58
N HIS A 125 -2.00 -3.27 33.76
CA HIS A 125 -3.06 -3.18 32.75
C HIS A 125 -3.40 -1.74 32.38
N GLU A 126 -3.55 -0.84 33.32
CA GLU A 126 -3.86 0.58 33.09
C GLU A 126 -2.81 1.29 32.23
N LEU A 127 -1.53 0.97 32.42
CA LEU A 127 -0.46 1.50 31.61
C LEU A 127 -0.56 0.97 30.17
N MET A 128 -0.80 -0.33 30.01
CA MET A 128 -0.94 -0.94 28.68
C MET A 128 -2.12 -0.35 27.92
N ASP A 129 -3.27 -0.16 28.57
CA ASP A 129 -4.43 0.49 27.98
C ASP A 129 -4.12 1.92 27.49
N SER A 130 -3.33 2.67 28.28
CA SER A 130 -2.87 4.01 27.91
C SER A 130 -1.92 3.98 26.72
N VAL A 131 -1.02 3.00 26.64
CA VAL A 131 -0.09 2.83 25.50
C VAL A 131 -0.85 2.42 24.25
N VAL A 132 -1.86 1.54 24.37
CA VAL A 132 -2.72 1.15 23.25
C VAL A 132 -3.51 2.35 22.71
N ALA A 133 -4.06 3.18 23.60
CA ALA A 133 -4.84 4.34 23.21
C ALA A 133 -3.99 5.39 22.47
N LYS A 134 -2.78 5.68 22.98
CA LYS A 134 -1.87 6.72 22.44
C LYS A 134 -0.96 6.22 21.32
N GLY A 135 -0.64 4.92 21.30
CA GLY A 135 0.33 4.32 20.37
C GLY A 135 1.81 4.65 20.69
N SER A 136 2.07 5.57 21.63
CA SER A 136 3.39 6.09 22.03
C SER A 136 3.48 6.23 23.53
N ILE A 137 4.71 6.29 24.05
CA ILE A 137 5.01 6.51 25.48
C ILE A 137 5.73 7.86 25.74
N GLN A 138 5.84 8.72 24.75
CA GLN A 138 6.64 9.95 24.86
C GLN A 138 6.09 10.92 25.91
N ASP A 139 4.76 10.99 26.07
CA ASP A 139 4.04 11.85 27.02
C ASP A 139 3.95 11.25 28.44
N MET A 140 4.55 10.09 28.68
CA MET A 140 4.44 9.37 29.95
C MET A 140 5.67 9.66 30.82
N ASP A 141 5.71 10.85 31.45
CA ASP A 141 6.86 11.32 32.23
C ASP A 141 7.23 10.48 33.44
N PHE A 142 6.30 9.65 33.93
CA PHE A 142 6.54 8.71 35.01
C PHE A 142 7.39 7.50 34.56
N LEU A 143 7.51 7.24 33.25
CA LEU A 143 8.39 6.20 32.73
C LEU A 143 9.85 6.68 32.67
N PRO A 144 10.80 5.78 32.88
CA PRO A 144 12.23 6.13 32.80
C PRO A 144 12.60 6.80 31.46
N ALA A 145 13.33 7.91 31.51
CA ALA A 145 13.71 8.65 30.31
C ALA A 145 14.51 7.79 29.32
N LYS A 146 15.29 6.81 29.79
CA LYS A 146 16.01 5.86 28.95
C LYS A 146 15.03 4.98 28.14
N LEU A 147 13.96 4.52 28.77
CA LEU A 147 12.92 3.71 28.10
C LEU A 147 12.24 4.53 26.99
N ARG A 148 11.80 5.75 27.31
CA ARG A 148 11.16 6.65 26.35
C ARG A 148 12.07 6.98 25.16
N LYS A 149 13.36 7.18 25.37
CA LYS A 149 14.32 7.46 24.29
C LYS A 149 14.51 6.27 23.34
N VAL A 150 14.49 5.06 23.84
CA VAL A 150 14.73 3.85 23.03
C VAL A 150 13.45 3.47 22.27
N PHE A 151 12.30 3.43 22.95
CA PHE A 151 11.03 2.99 22.38
C PHE A 151 10.26 4.15 21.75
N VAL A 152 10.82 4.72 20.68
CA VAL A 152 10.19 5.73 19.84
C VAL A 152 9.43 5.08 18.69
N THR A 153 8.28 5.66 18.33
CA THR A 153 7.48 5.24 17.18
C THR A 153 7.70 6.13 15.97
N ALA A 154 7.19 5.73 14.82
CA ALA A 154 7.34 6.47 13.58
C ALA A 154 6.87 7.93 13.67
N MET A 155 5.83 8.20 14.47
CA MET A 155 5.29 9.56 14.65
C MET A 155 6.04 10.38 15.70
N ASP A 156 6.82 9.73 16.58
CA ASP A 156 7.66 10.40 17.59
C ASP A 156 8.98 10.90 17.00
N ILE A 157 9.35 10.39 15.83
CA ILE A 157 10.64 10.65 15.18
C ILE A 157 10.50 11.87 14.26
N GLU A 158 11.35 12.87 14.45
CA GLU A 158 11.41 14.02 13.55
C GLU A 158 11.76 13.58 12.10
N PRO A 159 11.15 14.20 11.09
CA PRO A 159 11.31 13.83 9.68
C PRO A 159 12.75 13.73 9.21
N VAL A 160 13.62 14.60 9.72
CA VAL A 160 15.06 14.61 9.39
C VAL A 160 15.78 13.31 9.80
N TRP A 161 15.36 12.69 10.91
CA TRP A 161 15.95 11.43 11.35
C TRP A 161 15.51 10.24 10.52
N HIS A 162 14.26 10.23 10.08
CA HIS A 162 13.79 9.24 9.10
C HIS A 162 14.66 9.25 7.86
N LEU A 163 14.94 10.46 7.35
CA LEU A 163 15.73 10.60 6.13
C LEU A 163 17.20 10.27 6.34
N ARG A 164 17.81 10.72 7.44
CA ARG A 164 19.20 10.36 7.76
C ARG A 164 19.40 8.86 7.91
N MET A 165 18.43 8.17 8.51
CA MET A 165 18.44 6.71 8.60
C MET A 165 18.37 6.08 7.21
N GLN A 166 17.48 6.55 6.35
CA GLN A 166 17.38 6.10 4.95
C GLN A 166 18.69 6.31 4.20
N ALA A 167 19.31 7.50 4.34
CA ALA A 167 20.58 7.83 3.71
C ALA A 167 21.72 6.94 4.21
N ALA A 168 21.76 6.60 5.51
CA ALA A 168 22.71 5.67 6.06
C ALA A 168 22.68 4.30 5.39
N PHE A 169 21.47 3.75 5.21
CA PHE A 169 21.28 2.51 4.46
C PHE A 169 21.59 2.67 2.96
N GLN A 170 21.21 3.80 2.35
CA GLN A 170 21.44 4.04 0.91
C GLN A 170 22.92 4.09 0.55
N ARG A 171 23.79 4.57 1.44
CA ARG A 171 25.24 4.58 1.20
C ARG A 171 25.83 3.19 1.00
N HIS A 172 25.16 2.16 1.51
CA HIS A 172 25.57 0.76 1.45
C HIS A 172 24.56 -0.16 0.76
N THR A 173 23.68 0.41 -0.08
CA THR A 173 22.69 -0.36 -0.84
C THR A 173 22.83 -0.06 -2.32
N ASP A 174 23.03 -1.10 -3.13
CA ASP A 174 23.18 -0.95 -4.59
C ASP A 174 21.90 -0.41 -5.25
N ASN A 175 20.75 -0.92 -4.85
CA ASN A 175 19.45 -0.47 -5.34
C ASN A 175 18.86 0.65 -4.45
N ALA A 176 17.59 0.96 -4.61
CA ALA A 176 16.91 1.92 -3.75
C ALA A 176 16.59 1.34 -2.37
N VAL A 177 16.37 2.24 -1.41
CA VAL A 177 15.94 1.93 -0.05
C VAL A 177 14.48 2.33 0.10
N SER A 178 13.61 1.36 0.38
CA SER A 178 12.22 1.63 0.74
C SER A 178 12.15 2.10 2.18
N LYS A 179 11.79 3.36 2.36
CA LYS A 179 11.61 3.97 3.67
C LYS A 179 10.61 5.12 3.58
N THR A 180 9.71 5.17 4.56
CA THR A 180 8.72 6.25 4.69
C THR A 180 9.21 7.31 5.67
N VAL A 181 9.07 8.58 5.30
CA VAL A 181 9.16 9.72 6.23
C VAL A 181 7.75 10.03 6.70
N ASN A 182 7.49 9.78 7.96
CA ASN A 182 6.18 10.04 8.56
C ASN A 182 6.11 11.48 9.05
N LEU A 183 5.03 12.16 8.69
CA LEU A 183 4.77 13.56 9.03
C LEU A 183 3.45 13.67 9.81
N SER A 184 3.41 14.61 10.75
CA SER A 184 2.16 14.95 11.44
C SER A 184 1.14 15.53 10.47
N ASN A 185 -0.14 15.55 10.86
CA ASN A 185 -1.22 16.20 10.11
C ASN A 185 -1.06 17.72 9.99
N THR A 186 -0.21 18.34 10.80
CA THR A 186 0.11 19.78 10.77
C THR A 186 1.25 20.12 9.80
N ALA A 187 1.92 19.11 9.20
CA ALA A 187 3.03 19.35 8.27
C ALA A 187 2.56 20.13 7.05
N THR A 188 3.38 21.08 6.64
CA THR A 188 3.15 22.00 5.52
C THR A 188 3.74 21.45 4.22
N GLU A 189 3.42 22.10 3.10
CA GLU A 189 4.06 21.81 1.80
C GLU A 189 5.57 22.09 1.84
N GLN A 190 6.00 23.10 2.62
CA GLN A 190 7.41 23.43 2.78
C GLN A 190 8.17 22.32 3.51
N ASP A 191 7.57 21.70 4.54
CA ASP A 191 8.19 20.56 5.23
C ASP A 191 8.39 19.38 4.28
N ILE A 192 7.42 19.13 3.38
CA ILE A 192 7.54 18.09 2.37
C ILE A 192 8.64 18.44 1.36
N PHE A 193 8.70 19.69 0.89
CA PHE A 193 9.74 20.15 -0.02
C PHE A 193 11.13 19.97 0.60
N ASP A 194 11.30 20.37 1.86
CA ASP A 194 12.58 20.28 2.58
C ASP A 194 13.06 18.83 2.71
N ILE A 195 12.14 17.88 2.90
CA ILE A 195 12.45 16.44 2.94
C ILE A 195 12.92 15.95 1.56
N TYR A 196 12.22 16.28 0.48
CA TYR A 196 12.65 15.88 -0.86
C TYR A 196 14.02 16.51 -1.21
N TRP A 197 14.22 17.77 -0.84
CA TRP A 197 15.48 18.46 -1.07
C TRP A 197 16.64 17.85 -0.27
N LEU A 198 16.37 17.50 1.00
CA LEU A 198 17.37 16.83 1.83
C LEU A 198 17.66 15.40 1.31
N ALA A 199 16.64 14.66 0.85
CA ALA A 199 16.82 13.35 0.24
C ALA A 199 17.77 13.40 -0.97
N TYR A 200 17.61 14.40 -1.82
CA TYR A 200 18.49 14.64 -2.96
C TYR A 200 19.92 14.93 -2.50
N LYS A 201 20.09 15.82 -1.52
CA LYS A 201 21.41 16.17 -0.99
C LYS A 201 22.14 14.99 -0.35
N GLU A 202 21.42 14.12 0.35
CA GLU A 202 21.95 12.92 1.00
C GLU A 202 22.16 11.75 0.04
N GLY A 203 21.85 11.90 -1.26
CA GLY A 203 22.06 10.89 -2.29
C GLY A 203 21.07 9.72 -2.23
N CYS A 204 19.87 9.90 -1.64
CA CYS A 204 18.82 8.90 -1.68
C CYS A 204 18.28 8.74 -3.11
N LYS A 205 18.07 7.50 -3.54
CA LYS A 205 17.54 7.18 -4.88
C LYS A 205 16.04 7.36 -5.02
N GLY A 206 15.34 7.49 -3.90
CA GLY A 206 13.91 7.75 -3.82
C GLY A 206 13.54 8.09 -2.38
N VAL A 207 12.36 8.66 -2.18
CA VAL A 207 11.81 8.95 -0.86
C VAL A 207 10.29 8.81 -0.90
N THR A 208 9.71 8.25 0.16
CA THR A 208 8.27 8.18 0.36
C THR A 208 7.91 9.07 1.54
N VAL A 209 6.93 9.94 1.36
CA VAL A 209 6.39 10.79 2.42
C VAL A 209 4.96 10.36 2.73
N TYR A 210 4.64 10.22 4.00
CA TYR A 210 3.29 9.97 4.49
C TYR A 210 2.93 11.02 5.52
N ARG A 211 1.90 11.84 5.23
CA ARG A 211 1.34 12.79 6.19
C ARG A 211 0.11 12.17 6.84
N ASP A 212 0.04 12.21 8.17
CA ASP A 212 -1.09 11.67 8.92
C ASP A 212 -2.41 12.33 8.46
N GLY A 213 -3.46 11.50 8.30
CA GLY A 213 -4.78 11.95 7.85
C GLY A 213 -4.89 12.29 6.36
N CYS A 214 -3.86 12.07 5.52
CA CYS A 214 -3.93 12.36 4.08
C CYS A 214 -4.74 11.34 3.27
N LYS A 215 -5.06 10.19 3.86
CA LYS A 215 -5.91 9.16 3.23
C LYS A 215 -7.15 8.91 4.09
N SER A 216 -8.29 8.71 3.42
CA SER A 216 -9.57 8.40 4.07
C SER A 216 -9.57 7.04 4.81
N ILE A 217 -8.73 6.10 4.38
CA ILE A 217 -8.55 4.79 5.02
C ILE A 217 -7.07 4.66 5.38
N GLN A 218 -6.78 4.59 6.68
CA GLN A 218 -5.46 4.29 7.19
C GLN A 218 -5.32 2.79 7.44
N VAL A 219 -4.24 2.19 6.92
CA VAL A 219 -3.96 0.76 7.09
C VAL A 219 -3.55 0.44 8.54
N LEU A 220 -2.90 1.38 9.21
CA LEU A 220 -2.50 1.31 10.61
C LEU A 220 -3.02 2.56 11.32
N ALA A 221 -3.78 2.39 12.40
CA ALA A 221 -4.28 3.47 13.24
C ALA A 221 -3.97 3.16 14.72
N THR A 222 -3.61 4.18 15.48
CA THR A 222 -3.57 4.12 16.95
C THR A 222 -5.00 4.21 17.52
N GLY A 223 -5.20 3.79 18.78
CA GLY A 223 -6.53 3.75 19.39
C GLY A 223 -7.31 5.07 19.35
N GLU A 224 -6.64 6.22 19.38
CA GLU A 224 -7.27 7.55 19.24
C GLU A 224 -7.70 7.85 17.79
N GLY A 225 -6.98 7.33 16.80
CA GLY A 225 -7.35 7.47 15.39
C GLY A 225 -8.65 6.74 15.03
N GLN A 226 -8.98 5.65 15.74
CA GLN A 226 -10.23 4.92 15.53
C GLN A 226 -11.46 5.66 16.06
N LYS A 227 -11.34 6.49 17.10
CA LYS A 227 -12.46 7.32 17.61
C LYS A 227 -12.91 8.40 16.63
N LYS A 228 -12.05 8.85 15.71
CA LYS A 228 -12.41 9.80 14.65
C LYS A 228 -13.10 9.17 13.44
N MET A 229 -13.07 7.83 13.30
CA MET A 229 -13.77 7.13 12.21
C MET A 229 -15.28 6.93 12.48
N ASP A 230 -15.73 7.10 13.75
CA ASP A 230 -17.14 7.09 14.13
C ASP A 230 -17.78 8.48 14.11
N GLY A 231 -17.01 9.53 13.77
CA GLY A 231 -17.45 10.91 13.63
C GLY A 231 -17.88 11.21 12.21
N GLU A 232 -19.16 11.57 12.04
CA GLU A 232 -19.73 12.12 10.82
C GLU A 232 -18.88 13.29 10.25
N PRO A 233 -18.80 13.42 8.92
CA PRO A 233 -18.19 14.61 8.32
C PRO A 233 -19.00 15.85 8.74
N ALA A 234 -18.34 16.84 9.32
CA ALA A 234 -18.94 18.12 9.67
C ALA A 234 -19.55 18.76 8.41
N ALA A 235 -20.86 18.79 8.35
CA ALA A 235 -21.62 19.53 7.34
C ALA A 235 -21.55 21.04 7.61
N PRO A 236 -21.51 21.88 6.58
CA PRO A 236 -21.59 23.32 6.76
C PRO A 236 -22.95 23.73 7.36
N SER A 237 -22.92 24.65 8.32
CA SER A 237 -24.07 25.15 9.05
C SER A 237 -25.12 25.77 8.12
N GLY A 238 -26.17 24.98 7.85
CA GLY A 238 -27.43 25.44 7.29
C GLY A 238 -28.53 24.59 7.89
N GLN A 239 -29.33 25.19 8.78
CA GLN A 239 -30.42 24.50 9.48
C GLN A 239 -31.44 23.94 8.48
N VAL A 240 -31.45 22.61 8.32
CA VAL A 240 -32.60 21.88 7.82
C VAL A 240 -32.84 20.75 8.80
N ALA A 241 -33.99 20.70 9.40
CA ALA A 241 -34.41 19.66 10.33
C ALA A 241 -34.40 18.31 9.63
N VAL A 242 -33.45 17.45 9.98
CA VAL A 242 -33.39 16.07 9.50
C VAL A 242 -34.04 15.16 10.55
N GLN A 243 -35.15 14.58 10.16
CA GLN A 243 -35.79 13.51 10.91
C GLN A 243 -34.84 12.31 11.03
N THR A 244 -34.46 11.97 12.27
CA THR A 244 -33.64 10.77 12.58
C THR A 244 -34.47 9.50 12.41
N GLY A 245 -34.42 8.93 11.23
CA GLY A 245 -34.87 7.58 10.94
C GLY A 245 -33.84 6.87 10.07
N ARG A 246 -32.79 6.29 10.67
CA ARG A 246 -31.96 5.29 9.97
C ARG A 246 -32.83 4.06 9.72
N ALA A 247 -33.55 4.03 8.61
CA ALA A 247 -34.00 2.79 8.03
C ALA A 247 -32.74 2.00 7.62
N GLN A 248 -32.37 0.96 8.38
CA GLN A 248 -31.47 -0.05 7.85
C GLN A 248 -32.06 -0.52 6.53
N ALA A 249 -31.38 -0.26 5.41
CA ALA A 249 -31.81 -0.74 4.12
C ALA A 249 -31.83 -2.26 4.18
N ALA A 250 -33.02 -2.85 4.36
CA ALA A 250 -33.17 -4.27 4.46
C ALA A 250 -32.76 -4.91 3.14
N VAL A 251 -31.75 -5.78 3.18
CA VAL A 251 -31.30 -6.52 1.99
C VAL A 251 -32.47 -7.30 1.43
N ARG A 252 -32.90 -6.99 0.20
CA ARG A 252 -34.01 -7.65 -0.46
C ARG A 252 -33.82 -9.17 -0.50
N LYS A 253 -34.82 -9.93 -0.03
CA LYS A 253 -34.77 -11.39 0.00
C LYS A 253 -34.78 -11.91 -1.46
N ARG A 254 -33.92 -12.88 -1.75
CA ARG A 254 -33.85 -13.48 -3.07
C ARG A 254 -35.10 -14.31 -3.36
N PRO A 255 -35.83 -14.08 -4.47
CA PRO A 255 -36.87 -14.99 -4.93
C PRO A 255 -36.29 -16.36 -5.32
N ASP A 256 -37.07 -17.42 -5.22
CA ASP A 256 -36.64 -18.77 -5.58
C ASP A 256 -36.32 -18.88 -7.08
N ILE A 257 -37.09 -18.17 -7.93
CA ILE A 257 -36.89 -18.10 -9.38
C ILE A 257 -36.63 -16.65 -9.76
N VAL A 258 -35.54 -16.40 -10.48
CA VAL A 258 -35.17 -15.11 -11.05
C VAL A 258 -34.84 -15.29 -12.53
N GLN A 259 -35.13 -14.27 -13.34
CA GLN A 259 -34.71 -14.22 -14.75
C GLN A 259 -33.39 -13.45 -14.87
N GLY A 260 -32.61 -13.74 -15.89
CA GLY A 260 -31.35 -13.05 -16.11
C GLY A 260 -30.70 -13.47 -17.43
N PHE A 261 -29.48 -12.98 -17.63
CA PHE A 261 -28.66 -13.35 -18.78
C PHE A 261 -27.24 -13.67 -18.36
N THR A 262 -26.53 -14.42 -19.19
CA THR A 262 -25.10 -14.66 -19.03
C THR A 262 -24.37 -14.11 -20.25
N GLN A 263 -23.38 -13.24 -20.00
CA GLN A 263 -22.52 -12.67 -21.04
C GLN A 263 -21.10 -13.17 -20.90
N LYS A 264 -20.52 -13.67 -22.00
CA LYS A 264 -19.09 -13.99 -22.09
C LYS A 264 -18.31 -12.71 -22.36
N VAL A 265 -17.29 -12.45 -21.56
CA VAL A 265 -16.36 -11.31 -21.68
C VAL A 265 -14.95 -11.85 -21.73
N GLN A 266 -14.19 -11.48 -22.77
CA GLN A 266 -12.77 -11.82 -22.83
C GLN A 266 -11.99 -10.83 -21.95
N THR A 267 -11.23 -11.34 -20.98
CA THR A 267 -10.34 -10.57 -20.11
C THR A 267 -8.90 -11.05 -20.31
N GLY A 268 -7.93 -10.31 -19.84
CA GLY A 268 -6.52 -10.74 -19.88
C GLY A 268 -6.21 -11.98 -19.04
N LEU A 269 -7.11 -12.34 -18.14
CA LEU A 269 -7.01 -13.54 -17.31
C LEU A 269 -7.81 -14.72 -17.87
N GLY A 270 -8.38 -14.58 -19.09
CA GLY A 270 -9.18 -15.59 -19.77
C GLY A 270 -10.64 -15.17 -19.97
N ALA A 271 -11.44 -16.11 -20.47
CA ALA A 271 -12.88 -15.87 -20.69
C ALA A 271 -13.62 -15.85 -19.35
N MET A 272 -14.24 -14.71 -19.06
CA MET A 272 -15.14 -14.53 -17.93
C MET A 272 -16.60 -14.69 -18.40
N TYR A 273 -17.38 -15.40 -17.63
CA TYR A 273 -18.83 -15.52 -17.81
C TYR A 273 -19.50 -14.75 -16.69
N LEU A 274 -20.20 -13.67 -17.03
CA LEU A 274 -20.94 -12.83 -16.10
C LEU A 274 -22.42 -13.12 -16.22
N THR A 275 -23.01 -13.68 -15.17
CA THR A 275 -24.46 -13.86 -15.06
C THR A 275 -25.04 -12.72 -14.24
N VAL A 276 -26.00 -12.01 -14.79
CA VAL A 276 -26.76 -10.96 -14.10
C VAL A 276 -28.21 -11.40 -14.04
N ASN A 277 -28.73 -11.56 -12.82
CA ASN A 277 -30.14 -11.85 -12.60
C ASN A 277 -30.90 -10.57 -12.28
N GLU A 278 -32.12 -10.48 -12.75
CA GLU A 278 -32.98 -9.31 -12.70
C GLU A 278 -34.24 -9.58 -11.87
N VAL A 279 -34.72 -8.57 -11.16
CA VAL A 279 -36.06 -8.57 -10.53
C VAL A 279 -36.73 -7.26 -10.89
N GLY A 280 -37.93 -7.36 -11.57
CA GLY A 280 -38.63 -6.19 -12.04
C GLY A 280 -37.93 -5.41 -13.16
N GLY A 281 -37.01 -6.04 -13.90
CA GLY A 281 -36.21 -5.40 -14.95
C GLY A 281 -34.94 -4.71 -14.45
N GLU A 282 -34.72 -4.69 -13.14
CA GLU A 282 -33.53 -4.11 -12.49
C GLU A 282 -32.52 -5.20 -12.13
N PRO A 283 -31.20 -4.91 -12.21
CA PRO A 283 -30.20 -5.88 -11.82
C PRO A 283 -30.29 -6.17 -10.31
N PHE A 284 -30.30 -7.43 -9.96
CA PHE A 284 -30.52 -7.88 -8.60
C PHE A 284 -29.32 -8.63 -8.01
N GLU A 285 -28.68 -9.49 -8.79
CA GLU A 285 -27.51 -10.25 -8.38
C GLU A 285 -26.56 -10.52 -9.56
N VAL A 286 -25.28 -10.65 -9.26
CA VAL A 286 -24.21 -10.82 -10.24
C VAL A 286 -23.32 -11.98 -9.85
N PHE A 287 -23.06 -12.90 -10.78
CA PHE A 287 -22.12 -14.01 -10.64
C PHE A 287 -21.05 -13.91 -11.70
N ALA A 288 -19.77 -13.88 -11.29
CA ALA A 288 -18.63 -13.84 -12.19
C ALA A 288 -17.82 -15.13 -12.09
N THR A 289 -17.72 -15.86 -13.21
CA THR A 289 -16.95 -17.10 -13.29
C THR A 289 -15.88 -16.96 -14.37
N ILE A 290 -14.63 -17.30 -14.04
CA ILE A 290 -13.49 -17.28 -14.99
C ILE A 290 -13.01 -18.71 -15.20
N GLY A 291 -13.01 -19.15 -16.48
CA GLY A 291 -12.51 -20.45 -16.86
C GLY A 291 -10.99 -20.49 -16.96
N LYS A 292 -10.35 -21.60 -16.52
CA LYS A 292 -8.92 -21.91 -16.63
C LYS A 292 -7.97 -20.98 -15.84
N SER A 293 -8.46 -20.13 -14.96
CA SER A 293 -7.63 -19.30 -14.07
C SER A 293 -7.43 -19.98 -12.70
N GLY A 294 -6.33 -19.67 -12.02
CA GLY A 294 -6.01 -20.23 -10.71
C GLY A 294 -7.08 -19.89 -9.64
N ARG A 295 -7.14 -20.68 -8.56
CA ARG A 295 -8.11 -20.54 -7.46
C ARG A 295 -8.22 -19.11 -6.90
N SER A 296 -7.12 -18.37 -6.83
CA SER A 296 -7.08 -16.99 -6.32
C SER A 296 -7.86 -16.02 -7.20
N ILE A 297 -7.79 -16.14 -8.52
CA ILE A 297 -8.50 -15.28 -9.47
C ILE A 297 -9.99 -15.56 -9.42
N THR A 298 -10.38 -16.84 -9.37
CA THR A 298 -11.77 -17.25 -9.23
C THR A 298 -12.39 -16.73 -7.94
N ALA A 299 -11.67 -16.83 -6.80
CA ALA A 299 -12.12 -16.32 -5.51
C ALA A 299 -12.31 -14.80 -5.51
N LYS A 300 -11.41 -14.05 -6.15
CA LYS A 300 -11.54 -12.59 -6.31
C LYS A 300 -12.76 -12.21 -7.14
N ALA A 301 -12.98 -12.88 -8.27
CA ALA A 301 -14.14 -12.65 -9.12
C ALA A 301 -15.46 -12.94 -8.39
N GLU A 302 -15.50 -14.03 -7.63
CA GLU A 302 -16.66 -14.41 -6.81
C GLU A 302 -16.91 -13.39 -5.68
N ALA A 303 -15.88 -12.95 -4.97
CA ALA A 303 -16.01 -11.93 -3.92
C ALA A 303 -16.58 -10.61 -4.45
N ILE A 304 -16.08 -10.13 -5.61
CA ILE A 304 -16.60 -8.92 -6.25
C ILE A 304 -18.07 -9.13 -6.65
N GLY A 305 -18.41 -10.25 -7.27
CA GLY A 305 -19.78 -10.56 -7.65
C GLY A 305 -20.74 -10.58 -6.45
N ARG A 306 -20.32 -11.15 -5.32
CA ARG A 306 -21.10 -11.16 -4.06
C ARG A 306 -21.29 -9.76 -3.48
N LEU A 307 -20.25 -8.90 -3.47
CA LEU A 307 -20.34 -7.52 -2.99
C LEU A 307 -21.24 -6.66 -3.88
N VAL A 308 -21.13 -6.78 -5.19
CA VAL A 308 -22.03 -6.11 -6.16
C VAL A 308 -23.46 -6.57 -5.95
N SER A 309 -23.70 -7.88 -5.79
CA SER A 309 -25.03 -8.43 -5.50
C SER A 309 -25.60 -7.89 -4.19
N LEU A 310 -24.78 -7.79 -3.14
CA LEU A 310 -25.19 -7.23 -1.87
C LEU A 310 -25.61 -5.77 -2.02
N ALA A 311 -24.81 -4.95 -2.70
CA ALA A 311 -25.11 -3.54 -2.96
C ALA A 311 -26.44 -3.37 -3.71
N LEU A 312 -26.64 -4.10 -4.83
CA LEU A 312 -27.86 -4.06 -5.63
C LEU A 312 -29.10 -4.51 -4.82
N ARG A 313 -28.96 -5.56 -4.03
CA ARG A 313 -30.04 -6.05 -3.14
C ARG A 313 -30.34 -5.11 -1.98
N SER A 314 -29.38 -4.32 -1.56
CA SER A 314 -29.54 -3.27 -0.54
C SER A 314 -30.14 -1.98 -1.10
N GLY A 315 -30.49 -1.94 -2.41
CA GLY A 315 -31.12 -0.79 -3.04
C GLY A 315 -30.15 0.26 -3.57
N VAL A 316 -28.84 -0.04 -3.61
CA VAL A 316 -27.85 0.84 -4.27
C VAL A 316 -28.12 0.81 -5.78
N HIS A 317 -28.22 2.00 -6.39
CA HIS A 317 -28.51 2.11 -7.82
C HIS A 317 -27.33 1.57 -8.65
N VAL A 318 -27.63 0.92 -9.78
CA VAL A 318 -26.62 0.30 -10.65
C VAL A 318 -25.57 1.30 -11.12
N ARG A 319 -25.92 2.58 -11.32
CA ARG A 319 -25.00 3.66 -11.68
C ARG A 319 -23.91 3.83 -10.62
N ASP A 320 -24.30 3.84 -9.36
CA ASP A 320 -23.34 4.04 -8.24
C ASP A 320 -22.41 2.85 -8.12
N VAL A 321 -22.93 1.63 -8.32
CA VAL A 321 -22.10 0.42 -8.38
C VAL A 321 -21.11 0.49 -9.52
N VAL A 322 -21.55 0.86 -10.73
CA VAL A 322 -20.67 1.01 -11.90
C VAL A 322 -19.62 2.07 -11.66
N ALA A 323 -19.97 3.22 -11.09
CA ALA A 323 -19.03 4.29 -10.78
C ALA A 323 -17.90 3.85 -9.84
N GLN A 324 -18.15 2.90 -8.92
CA GLN A 324 -17.14 2.40 -8.00
C GLN A 324 -16.18 1.37 -8.60
N ILE A 325 -16.61 0.60 -9.60
CA ILE A 325 -15.81 -0.52 -10.13
C ILE A 325 -15.30 -0.31 -11.55
N LYS A 326 -15.78 0.74 -12.26
CA LYS A 326 -15.31 1.14 -13.59
C LYS A 326 -13.92 1.78 -13.49
N GLY A 327 -13.04 1.47 -14.44
CA GLY A 327 -11.70 2.06 -14.52
C GLY A 327 -10.67 1.48 -13.55
N ILE A 328 -11.05 0.49 -12.72
CA ILE A 328 -10.07 -0.20 -11.86
C ILE A 328 -9.08 -0.96 -12.73
N GLY A 329 -7.79 -0.60 -12.63
CA GLY A 329 -6.70 -1.25 -13.36
C GLY A 329 -6.36 -2.65 -12.85
N GLY A 330 -5.78 -3.48 -13.71
CA GLY A 330 -5.26 -4.80 -13.38
C GLY A 330 -4.01 -5.13 -14.18
N GLU A 331 -3.37 -6.25 -13.86
CA GLU A 331 -2.09 -6.67 -14.44
C GLU A 331 -2.16 -7.00 -15.94
N HIS A 332 -3.35 -7.34 -16.46
CA HIS A 332 -3.52 -7.84 -17.82
C HIS A 332 -4.71 -7.15 -18.53
N PRO A 333 -4.59 -5.88 -18.95
CA PRO A 333 -5.62 -5.21 -19.72
C PRO A 333 -5.74 -5.81 -21.14
N VAL A 334 -6.97 -5.78 -21.72
CA VAL A 334 -7.26 -6.35 -23.05
C VAL A 334 -8.01 -5.35 -23.91
N PHE A 335 -7.59 -5.17 -25.16
CA PHE A 335 -8.31 -4.38 -26.13
C PHE A 335 -9.62 -5.05 -26.53
N ARG A 336 -10.72 -4.28 -26.57
CA ARG A 336 -12.03 -4.71 -27.00
C ARG A 336 -12.68 -3.68 -27.91
N GLY A 337 -12.63 -3.91 -29.20
CA GLY A 337 -13.10 -2.93 -30.19
C GLY A 337 -12.27 -1.65 -30.10
N LYS A 338 -12.93 -0.51 -29.84
CA LYS A 338 -12.28 0.80 -29.66
C LYS A 338 -11.89 1.11 -28.21
N GLY A 339 -12.17 0.23 -27.23
CA GLY A 339 -11.93 0.47 -25.81
C GLY A 339 -10.98 -0.55 -25.19
N LEU A 340 -10.44 -0.20 -24.02
CA LEU A 340 -9.56 -1.04 -23.20
C LEU A 340 -10.35 -1.56 -21.99
N LEU A 341 -10.29 -2.87 -21.75
CA LEU A 341 -10.86 -3.52 -20.58
C LEU A 341 -9.73 -3.77 -19.59
N LEU A 342 -9.76 -3.07 -18.46
CA LEU A 342 -8.61 -2.97 -17.56
C LEU A 342 -8.48 -4.16 -16.62
N SER A 343 -9.61 -4.73 -16.15
CA SER A 343 -9.60 -5.77 -15.13
C SER A 343 -10.93 -6.52 -15.02
N ILE A 344 -11.07 -7.43 -14.05
CA ILE A 344 -12.34 -8.11 -13.72
C ILE A 344 -13.40 -7.12 -13.21
N PRO A 345 -13.13 -6.23 -12.24
CA PRO A 345 -14.11 -5.22 -11.82
C PRO A 345 -14.58 -4.35 -12.98
N ASP A 346 -13.67 -3.88 -13.81
CA ASP A 346 -13.96 -3.05 -14.97
C ASP A 346 -14.81 -3.80 -16.02
N ALA A 347 -14.56 -5.11 -16.19
CA ALA A 347 -15.37 -5.97 -17.04
C ALA A 347 -16.82 -6.13 -16.54
N ILE A 348 -17.01 -6.22 -15.23
CA ILE A 348 -18.34 -6.27 -14.60
C ILE A 348 -19.05 -4.92 -14.80
N ALA A 349 -18.36 -3.81 -14.55
CA ALA A 349 -18.87 -2.46 -14.78
C ALA A 349 -19.32 -2.26 -16.22
N TRP A 350 -18.48 -2.67 -17.18
CA TRP A 350 -18.79 -2.55 -18.60
C TRP A 350 -20.07 -3.30 -19.01
N VAL A 351 -20.30 -4.51 -18.47
CA VAL A 351 -21.53 -5.27 -18.76
C VAL A 351 -22.76 -4.58 -18.18
N LEU A 352 -22.69 -4.15 -16.92
CA LEU A 352 -23.77 -3.47 -16.24
C LEU A 352 -24.10 -2.13 -16.90
N GLU A 353 -23.11 -1.32 -17.23
CA GLU A 353 -23.28 -0.04 -17.93
C GLU A 353 -23.94 -0.23 -19.29
N LYS A 354 -23.42 -1.15 -20.09
CA LYS A 354 -23.94 -1.42 -21.42
C LYS A 354 -25.40 -1.88 -21.41
N ARG A 355 -25.82 -2.58 -20.36
CA ARG A 355 -27.17 -3.15 -20.28
C ARG A 355 -28.18 -2.18 -19.67
N TYR A 356 -27.80 -1.46 -18.60
CA TYR A 356 -28.74 -0.71 -17.77
C TYR A 356 -28.59 0.81 -17.86
N LEU A 357 -27.50 1.35 -18.41
CA LEU A 357 -27.22 2.78 -18.43
C LEU A 357 -27.12 3.36 -19.86
N LYS A 358 -27.67 2.68 -20.87
CA LYS A 358 -27.56 3.07 -22.29
C LYS A 358 -28.12 4.45 -22.62
N ASP A 359 -29.09 4.95 -21.87
CA ASP A 359 -29.78 6.21 -22.16
C ASP A 359 -29.26 7.38 -21.31
N GLU A 360 -28.38 7.12 -20.35
CA GLU A 360 -27.79 8.14 -19.50
C GLU A 360 -26.27 8.23 -19.78
N ARG A 361 -25.86 9.23 -20.53
CA ARG A 361 -24.43 9.59 -20.66
C ARG A 361 -23.92 10.00 -19.30
N ILE A 362 -23.39 9.05 -18.51
CA ILE A 362 -22.49 9.37 -17.41
C ILE A 362 -21.27 9.96 -18.07
N GLY A 363 -20.95 11.22 -17.71
CA GLY A 363 -19.96 12.08 -18.35
C GLY A 363 -18.78 11.28 -18.86
N GLU A 364 -18.47 11.48 -20.11
CA GLU A 364 -17.33 10.92 -20.82
C GLU A 364 -16.06 11.17 -19.99
N VAL A 365 -15.66 10.18 -19.19
CA VAL A 365 -14.25 10.04 -18.87
C VAL A 365 -13.63 9.45 -20.12
N ASN A 366 -13.29 10.35 -21.03
CA ASN A 366 -12.49 10.20 -22.22
C ASN A 366 -12.58 8.80 -22.89
N ASP A 367 -13.32 8.71 -23.99
CA ASP A 367 -12.87 7.94 -25.14
C ASP A 367 -11.36 8.18 -25.26
N LEU A 368 -10.56 7.17 -24.92
CA LEU A 368 -9.20 7.11 -25.38
C LEU A 368 -9.29 6.92 -26.92
N GLU A 369 -9.58 7.98 -27.67
CA GLU A 369 -8.99 8.16 -28.98
C GLU A 369 -7.53 7.81 -28.77
N ALA A 370 -7.01 6.82 -29.49
CA ALA A 370 -5.66 6.28 -29.30
C ALA A 370 -4.75 7.45 -28.89
N GLN A 371 -4.44 7.55 -27.57
CA GLN A 371 -3.80 8.75 -27.04
C GLN A 371 -2.52 8.88 -27.84
N ARG A 372 -2.42 9.92 -28.64
CA ARG A 372 -1.25 10.17 -29.44
C ARG A 372 -0.20 10.81 -28.57
N CYS A 373 1.01 10.45 -28.80
CA CYS A 373 2.15 11.00 -28.08
C CYS A 373 2.19 12.52 -28.25
N PRO A 374 2.26 13.31 -27.18
CA PRO A 374 2.31 14.76 -27.25
C PRO A 374 3.59 15.27 -27.92
N GLU A 375 4.65 14.44 -28.00
CA GLU A 375 5.92 14.83 -28.58
C GLU A 375 6.06 14.47 -30.08
N CYS A 376 5.53 13.32 -30.51
CA CYS A 376 5.72 12.87 -31.90
C CYS A 376 4.41 12.44 -32.60
N ASN A 377 3.25 12.57 -31.95
CA ASN A 377 1.94 12.25 -32.47
C ASN A 377 1.71 10.78 -32.87
N GLU A 378 2.63 9.87 -32.52
CA GLU A 378 2.47 8.43 -32.71
C GLU A 378 1.57 7.80 -31.62
N PRO A 379 0.91 6.66 -31.89
CA PRO A 379 0.07 6.00 -30.91
C PRO A 379 0.85 5.60 -29.66
N LEU A 380 0.28 5.90 -28.47
CA LEU A 380 0.81 5.42 -27.20
C LEU A 380 0.36 3.98 -26.95
N VAL A 381 1.23 3.17 -26.37
CA VAL A 381 0.93 1.82 -25.89
C VAL A 381 0.97 1.78 -24.38
N CYS A 382 0.05 1.03 -23.76
CA CYS A 382 0.06 0.83 -22.31
C CYS A 382 0.97 -0.35 -21.97
N GLN A 383 2.02 -0.10 -21.19
CA GLN A 383 2.94 -1.13 -20.71
C GLN A 383 3.18 -0.93 -19.22
N GLU A 384 2.93 -1.96 -18.40
CA GLU A 384 3.12 -1.95 -16.96
C GLU A 384 2.41 -0.80 -16.20
N GLY A 385 1.22 -0.40 -16.70
CA GLY A 385 0.43 0.68 -16.10
C GLY A 385 0.83 2.09 -16.54
N CYS A 386 1.80 2.24 -17.43
CA CYS A 386 2.22 3.50 -18.02
C CYS A 386 1.86 3.55 -19.52
N LEU A 387 1.53 4.74 -20.02
CA LEU A 387 1.40 5.01 -21.45
C LEU A 387 2.79 5.34 -22.01
N ILE A 388 3.30 4.52 -22.92
CA ILE A 388 4.64 4.66 -23.52
C ILE A 388 4.50 4.87 -25.02
N CYS A 389 5.27 5.79 -25.55
CA CYS A 389 5.44 5.94 -26.98
C CYS A 389 6.61 5.09 -27.48
N PRO A 390 6.37 4.06 -28.33
CA PRO A 390 7.44 3.23 -28.84
C PRO A 390 8.36 3.95 -29.84
N ALA A 391 7.90 5.09 -30.42
CA ALA A 391 8.66 5.83 -31.43
C ALA A 391 9.65 6.83 -30.81
N CYS A 392 9.28 7.55 -29.75
CA CYS A 392 10.14 8.59 -29.14
C CYS A 392 10.52 8.33 -27.67
N GLY A 393 9.99 7.27 -27.04
CA GLY A 393 10.28 6.94 -25.65
C GLY A 393 9.49 7.76 -24.62
N PHE A 394 8.55 8.63 -25.03
CA PHE A 394 7.69 9.34 -24.10
C PHE A 394 6.94 8.35 -23.20
N SER A 395 6.91 8.62 -21.89
CA SER A 395 6.20 7.79 -20.91
C SER A 395 5.42 8.65 -19.93
N ARG A 396 4.16 8.26 -19.69
CA ARG A 396 3.28 8.87 -18.67
C ARG A 396 2.59 7.76 -17.89
N CYS A 397 2.92 7.67 -16.60
CA CYS A 397 2.25 6.80 -15.64
C CYS A 397 1.11 7.55 -14.96
N GLY A 398 -0.05 6.88 -14.75
CA GLY A 398 -1.24 7.44 -14.10
C GLY A 398 -1.19 7.39 -12.59
#